data_7cc8830d269bc71e1c3629e3385f9c15
#
_entry.id   7cc8830d269bc71e1c3629e3385f9c15
#
_cell.length_a   1.000
_cell.length_b   1.000
_cell.length_c   1.000
_cell.angle_alpha   90.00
_cell.angle_beta   90.00
_cell.angle_gamma   90.00
#
_symmetry.space_group_name_H-M   'P 1'
#
loop_
_entity.id
_entity.type
_entity.pdbx_description
1 polymer ?
#
loop_
_entity_poly.entity_id
_entity_poly.type
_entity_poly.pdbx_seq_one_letter_code
_entity_poly.pdbx_strand_id
1 'polypeptide(L)'
;MKNFIFISPNFPLTYWRFCKELKNNGLRVLGIGDCPDDELTQDQKDSMHEYYKVSSLENYDEVFRAVAFFTFKYGKIDWLESNNEYWLERDAKLRTEFHITSGFQEEDMVRTRYKSGRKAFYAKAGIPTALYHLVKDFDGSKEFANKVGYPVVVKPDNGVGASATYKLASDKDLEYFYATKDNSIQYIMEEFVNGEVRTYDAIIDSKGEPIFESGNVTCDSLMDVVNEAKDSIFYIVKDLPEVMKNLGRRTVKAFGVKSRFVHFEYFVLKADQEGLGKKGDIFGLEVNMRPPGGYAPELANFANSVDVYKIWADMIAYDSTLVPMNGQHYFCGFCGRRDGKNYKMSHDDIMREYGHKMKLAGRTPDALSGAMANQMYVANYDTEEEMMEAFRRMCEVWE
;
A
#
# COMPACT_ATOMS: atom_id res chain seq x y z
N MET A 1 10.84 14.65 25.79
CA MET A 1 11.01 13.59 24.74
C MET A 1 9.60 13.14 24.35
N LYS A 2 9.25 13.16 23.06
CA LYS A 2 7.94 12.65 22.58
C LYS A 2 7.90 11.12 22.68
N ASN A 3 6.78 10.56 23.12
CA ASN A 3 6.55 9.12 23.21
C ASN A 3 5.80 8.65 21.97
N PHE A 4 6.40 7.71 21.24
CA PHE A 4 5.84 7.10 20.03
C PHE A 4 5.59 5.61 20.26
N ILE A 5 4.37 5.13 20.08
CA ILE A 5 4.06 3.71 20.05
C ILE A 5 4.03 3.24 18.59
N PHE A 6 4.83 2.22 18.27
CA PHE A 6 4.81 1.56 16.96
C PHE A 6 4.22 0.15 17.11
N ILE A 7 3.10 -0.12 16.41
CA ILE A 7 2.44 -1.42 16.40
C ILE A 7 3.05 -2.28 15.30
N SER A 8 3.37 -3.56 15.61
CA SER A 8 4.00 -4.51 14.68
C SER A 8 5.33 -4.03 14.08
N PRO A 9 6.33 -3.68 14.89
CA PRO A 9 7.62 -3.16 14.40
C PRO A 9 8.44 -4.19 13.61
N ASN A 10 8.14 -5.47 13.74
CA ASN A 10 8.84 -6.59 13.11
C ASN A 10 8.25 -6.99 11.74
N PHE A 11 7.04 -6.54 11.40
CA PHE A 11 6.39 -6.89 10.13
C PHE A 11 5.60 -5.72 9.55
N PRO A 12 5.75 -5.41 8.22
CA PRO A 12 6.73 -5.94 7.26
C PRO A 12 8.19 -5.89 7.72
N LEU A 13 9.04 -6.76 7.14
CA LEU A 13 10.41 -7.00 7.64
C LEU A 13 11.31 -5.75 7.71
N THR A 14 10.93 -4.67 7.03
CA THR A 14 11.69 -3.41 6.95
C THR A 14 11.17 -2.33 7.89
N TYR A 15 10.01 -2.55 8.55
CA TYR A 15 9.33 -1.50 9.33
C TYR A 15 10.06 -1.07 10.61
N TRP A 16 10.95 -1.91 11.15
CA TRP A 16 11.86 -1.51 12.21
C TRP A 16 12.73 -0.30 11.83
N ARG A 17 12.92 -0.04 10.52
CA ARG A 17 13.65 1.14 10.04
C ARG A 17 12.93 2.43 10.37
N PHE A 18 11.59 2.46 10.34
CA PHE A 18 10.81 3.60 10.85
C PHE A 18 11.13 3.84 12.33
N CYS A 19 11.13 2.78 13.13
CA CYS A 19 11.46 2.84 14.55
C CYS A 19 12.89 3.38 14.79
N LYS A 20 13.86 2.87 14.01
CA LYS A 20 15.26 3.29 14.08
C LYS A 20 15.39 4.80 13.83
N GLU A 21 14.78 5.30 12.75
CA GLU A 21 14.89 6.71 12.41
C GLU A 21 14.13 7.63 13.36
N LEU A 22 13.00 7.20 13.92
CA LEU A 22 12.33 7.90 15.02
C LEU A 22 13.24 8.02 16.25
N LYS A 23 13.92 6.92 16.61
CA LYS A 23 14.86 6.88 17.74
C LYS A 23 16.08 7.79 17.48
N ASN A 24 16.62 7.77 16.25
CA ASN A 24 17.70 8.66 15.82
C ASN A 24 17.32 10.14 15.94
N ASN A 25 16.04 10.46 15.72
CA ASN A 25 15.50 11.80 15.89
C ASN A 25 15.15 12.15 17.36
N GLY A 26 15.52 11.30 18.32
CA GLY A 26 15.36 11.56 19.74
C GLY A 26 13.96 11.32 20.31
N LEU A 27 13.09 10.58 19.59
CA LEU A 27 11.81 10.15 20.13
C LEU A 27 12.01 8.88 20.99
N ARG A 28 11.17 8.69 22.01
CA ARG A 28 11.08 7.43 22.72
C ARG A 28 10.18 6.49 21.92
N VAL A 29 10.76 5.45 21.33
CA VAL A 29 10.06 4.47 20.52
C VAL A 29 9.70 3.26 21.37
N LEU A 30 8.43 2.94 21.44
CA LEU A 30 7.81 1.88 22.25
C LEU A 30 7.12 0.91 21.29
N GLY A 31 7.67 -0.29 21.13
CA GLY A 31 7.11 -1.31 20.24
C GLY A 31 6.04 -2.15 20.93
N ILE A 32 4.95 -2.46 20.21
CA ILE A 32 3.97 -3.48 20.63
C ILE A 32 3.85 -4.49 19.49
N GLY A 33 4.04 -5.77 19.79
CA GLY A 33 3.94 -6.85 18.81
C GLY A 33 3.71 -8.20 19.45
N ASP A 34 3.46 -9.20 18.62
CA ASP A 34 3.24 -10.61 19.06
C ASP A 34 4.41 -11.54 18.74
N CYS A 35 5.46 -11.01 18.09
CA CYS A 35 6.71 -11.73 17.87
C CYS A 35 7.41 -11.98 19.22
N PRO A 36 7.88 -13.21 19.50
CA PRO A 36 8.72 -13.49 20.65
C PRO A 36 9.98 -12.65 20.66
N ASP A 37 10.42 -12.22 21.85
CA ASP A 37 11.61 -11.35 21.97
C ASP A 37 12.90 -12.00 21.44
N ASP A 38 13.03 -13.30 21.59
CA ASP A 38 14.15 -14.09 21.09
C ASP A 38 14.17 -14.28 19.55
N GLU A 39 13.02 -14.06 18.90
CA GLU A 39 12.91 -14.08 17.43
C GLU A 39 13.16 -12.70 16.80
N LEU A 40 13.11 -11.63 17.58
CA LEU A 40 13.47 -10.30 17.09
C LEU A 40 14.96 -10.22 16.77
N THR A 41 15.31 -9.68 15.60
CA THR A 41 16.71 -9.41 15.25
C THR A 41 17.31 -8.34 16.16
N GLN A 42 18.64 -8.27 16.25
CA GLN A 42 19.32 -7.25 17.05
C GLN A 42 18.96 -5.83 16.55
N ASP A 43 18.90 -5.63 15.23
CA ASP A 43 18.51 -4.34 14.64
C ASP A 43 17.09 -3.92 15.05
N GLN A 44 16.14 -4.87 15.10
CA GLN A 44 14.79 -4.62 15.57
C GLN A 44 14.77 -4.21 17.04
N LYS A 45 15.49 -4.94 17.90
CA LYS A 45 15.63 -4.60 19.33
C LYS A 45 16.25 -3.24 19.53
N ASP A 46 17.33 -2.95 18.82
CA ASP A 46 18.08 -1.70 18.93
C ASP A 46 17.29 -0.50 18.39
N SER A 47 16.30 -0.74 17.53
CA SER A 47 15.44 0.32 16.98
C SER A 47 14.43 0.89 17.98
N MET A 48 14.18 0.20 19.09
CA MET A 48 13.19 0.57 20.10
C MET A 48 13.85 0.90 21.45
N HIS A 49 13.14 1.59 22.33
CA HIS A 49 13.54 1.78 23.73
C HIS A 49 12.96 0.67 24.62
N GLU A 50 11.80 0.17 24.27
CA GLU A 50 11.14 -0.94 24.95
C GLU A 50 10.20 -1.64 23.99
N TYR A 51 10.07 -2.95 24.13
CA TYR A 51 9.14 -3.78 23.39
C TYR A 51 8.18 -4.47 24.36
N TYR A 52 6.88 -4.38 24.11
CA TYR A 52 5.85 -5.06 24.86
C TYR A 52 5.26 -6.19 24.00
N LYS A 53 5.51 -7.43 24.41
CA LYS A 53 4.95 -8.61 23.73
C LYS A 53 3.52 -8.85 24.19
N VAL A 54 2.59 -8.93 23.24
CA VAL A 54 1.22 -9.45 23.43
C VAL A 54 1.14 -10.89 22.93
N SER A 55 0.08 -11.64 23.28
CA SER A 55 -0.10 -13.01 22.77
C SER A 55 -0.48 -13.01 21.30
N SER A 56 -1.28 -12.03 20.89
CA SER A 56 -1.68 -11.78 19.51
C SER A 56 -2.07 -10.32 19.34
N LEU A 57 -1.61 -9.69 18.27
CA LEU A 57 -2.07 -8.37 17.87
C LEU A 57 -3.57 -8.34 17.48
N GLU A 58 -4.18 -9.49 17.21
CA GLU A 58 -5.63 -9.62 17.01
C GLU A 58 -6.43 -9.42 18.29
N ASN A 59 -5.83 -9.66 19.46
CA ASN A 59 -6.46 -9.45 20.75
C ASN A 59 -6.41 -7.97 21.12
N TYR A 60 -7.49 -7.24 20.83
CA TYR A 60 -7.58 -5.81 21.09
C TYR A 60 -7.33 -5.45 22.56
N ASP A 61 -7.87 -6.22 23.50
CA ASP A 61 -7.74 -5.95 24.92
C ASP A 61 -6.28 -6.03 25.41
N GLU A 62 -5.49 -6.96 24.86
CA GLU A 62 -4.05 -7.04 25.18
C GLU A 62 -3.28 -5.84 24.64
N VAL A 63 -3.55 -5.43 23.40
CA VAL A 63 -2.93 -4.25 22.80
C VAL A 63 -3.31 -2.97 23.57
N PHE A 64 -4.60 -2.84 23.95
CA PHE A 64 -5.08 -1.73 24.77
C PHE A 64 -4.33 -1.64 26.11
N ARG A 65 -4.16 -2.80 26.80
CA ARG A 65 -3.41 -2.86 28.07
C ARG A 65 -1.94 -2.53 27.89
N ALA A 66 -1.34 -2.91 26.75
CA ALA A 66 0.05 -2.53 26.45
C ALA A 66 0.20 -1.02 26.25
N VAL A 67 -0.75 -0.36 25.57
CA VAL A 67 -0.79 1.10 25.45
C VAL A 67 -0.99 1.76 26.82
N ALA A 68 -1.89 1.23 27.64
CA ALA A 68 -2.12 1.71 29.02
C ALA A 68 -0.86 1.57 29.88
N PHE A 69 -0.15 0.42 29.79
CA PHE A 69 1.13 0.20 30.48
C PHE A 69 2.17 1.25 30.10
N PHE A 70 2.36 1.51 28.80
CA PHE A 70 3.30 2.52 28.36
C PHE A 70 2.88 3.94 28.78
N THR A 71 1.57 4.22 28.74
CA THR A 71 1.04 5.51 29.24
C THR A 71 1.31 5.69 30.72
N PHE A 72 1.12 4.66 31.56
CA PHE A 72 1.44 4.67 32.98
C PHE A 72 2.95 4.88 33.21
N LYS A 73 3.79 4.15 32.47
CA LYS A 73 5.25 4.15 32.69
C LYS A 73 5.94 5.40 32.19
N TYR A 74 5.51 5.94 31.04
CA TYR A 74 6.20 7.01 30.32
C TYR A 74 5.40 8.31 30.20
N GLY A 75 4.16 8.33 30.69
CA GLY A 75 3.27 9.47 30.57
C GLY A 75 2.55 9.50 29.22
N LYS A 76 2.09 10.69 28.83
CA LYS A 76 1.32 10.90 27.60
C LYS A 76 2.01 10.29 26.37
N ILE A 77 1.24 9.56 25.59
CA ILE A 77 1.64 9.09 24.26
C ILE A 77 1.33 10.19 23.25
N ASP A 78 2.33 10.63 22.49
CA ASP A 78 2.20 11.69 21.50
C ASP A 78 1.80 11.16 20.13
N TRP A 79 2.23 9.93 19.78
CA TRP A 79 1.95 9.26 18.52
C TRP A 79 1.71 7.77 18.71
N LEU A 80 0.82 7.20 17.91
CA LEU A 80 0.61 5.77 17.78
C LEU A 80 0.37 5.45 16.31
N GLU A 81 1.13 4.53 15.72
CA GLU A 81 1.03 4.16 14.32
C GLU A 81 1.61 2.75 14.07
N SER A 82 1.05 2.03 13.11
CA SER A 82 1.62 0.79 12.57
C SER A 82 2.22 0.96 11.19
N ASN A 83 1.79 1.98 10.45
CA ASN A 83 2.05 2.12 9.01
C ASN A 83 1.58 0.91 8.19
N ASN A 84 0.67 0.09 8.71
CA ASN A 84 0.21 -1.15 8.12
C ASN A 84 -1.30 -1.12 7.88
N GLU A 85 -1.72 -1.43 6.65
CA GLU A 85 -3.12 -1.45 6.20
C GLU A 85 -4.03 -2.26 7.15
N TYR A 86 -3.53 -3.40 7.60
CA TYR A 86 -4.30 -4.33 8.42
C TYR A 86 -4.68 -3.75 9.78
N TRP A 87 -3.82 -2.90 10.36
CA TRP A 87 -4.00 -2.36 11.70
C TRP A 87 -4.61 -0.96 11.75
N LEU A 88 -4.83 -0.28 10.62
CA LEU A 88 -5.24 1.14 10.57
C LEU A 88 -6.50 1.47 11.40
N GLU A 89 -7.52 0.59 11.39
CA GLU A 89 -8.74 0.80 12.18
C GLU A 89 -8.47 0.69 13.68
N ARG A 90 -7.65 -0.28 14.07
CA ARG A 90 -7.25 -0.45 15.48
C ARG A 90 -6.38 0.69 15.95
N ASP A 91 -5.44 1.12 15.12
CA ASP A 91 -4.60 2.29 15.42
C ASP A 91 -5.49 3.53 15.66
N ALA A 92 -6.49 3.76 14.81
CA ALA A 92 -7.41 4.87 14.92
C ALA A 92 -8.26 4.77 16.20
N LYS A 93 -8.79 3.58 16.52
CA LYS A 93 -9.55 3.32 17.73
C LYS A 93 -8.70 3.57 18.98
N LEU A 94 -7.47 3.02 19.04
CA LEU A 94 -6.54 3.26 20.15
C LEU A 94 -6.22 4.75 20.32
N ARG A 95 -5.99 5.48 19.22
CA ARG A 95 -5.78 6.94 19.28
C ARG A 95 -6.97 7.67 19.90
N THR A 96 -8.18 7.31 19.49
CA THR A 96 -9.41 7.89 20.04
C THR A 96 -9.55 7.60 21.53
N GLU A 97 -9.41 6.35 21.95
CA GLU A 97 -9.59 5.93 23.35
C GLU A 97 -8.52 6.48 24.30
N PHE A 98 -7.28 6.65 23.83
CA PHE A 98 -6.19 7.24 24.61
C PHE A 98 -5.99 8.73 24.38
N HIS A 99 -6.90 9.41 23.66
CA HIS A 99 -6.83 10.84 23.33
C HIS A 99 -5.49 11.24 22.67
N ILE A 100 -4.96 10.35 21.80
CA ILE A 100 -3.79 10.61 20.98
C ILE A 100 -4.26 11.37 19.74
N THR A 101 -4.04 12.68 19.72
CA THR A 101 -4.61 13.58 18.68
C THR A 101 -3.83 13.59 17.37
N SER A 102 -2.70 12.90 17.29
CA SER A 102 -1.93 12.73 16.04
C SER A 102 -2.52 11.61 15.19
N GLY A 103 -2.70 11.85 13.89
CA GLY A 103 -3.25 10.87 12.95
C GLY A 103 -4.78 10.79 12.94
N PHE A 104 -5.29 9.93 12.08
CA PHE A 104 -6.74 9.72 11.92
C PHE A 104 -7.35 9.06 13.15
N GLN A 105 -8.55 9.49 13.52
CA GLN A 105 -9.37 8.96 14.61
C GLN A 105 -10.35 7.91 14.10
N GLU A 106 -11.04 7.21 14.99
CA GLU A 106 -12.00 6.17 14.63
C GLU A 106 -13.10 6.69 13.67
N GLU A 107 -13.59 7.90 13.88
CA GLU A 107 -14.60 8.56 13.01
C GLU A 107 -14.10 8.80 11.58
N ASP A 108 -12.80 8.89 11.37
CA ASP A 108 -12.19 9.11 10.05
C ASP A 108 -12.19 7.84 9.18
N MET A 109 -12.40 6.68 9.78
CA MET A 109 -12.28 5.39 9.08
C MET A 109 -13.32 5.22 7.98
N VAL A 110 -14.50 5.80 8.13
CA VAL A 110 -15.54 5.76 7.10
C VAL A 110 -15.03 6.32 5.77
N ARG A 111 -14.29 7.42 5.79
CA ARG A 111 -13.78 8.07 4.56
C ARG A 111 -12.52 7.42 4.01
N THR A 112 -11.75 6.71 4.84
CA THR A 112 -10.43 6.18 4.46
C THR A 112 -10.45 4.68 4.21
N ARG A 113 -11.35 3.93 4.85
CA ARG A 113 -11.42 2.45 4.77
C ARG A 113 -12.55 1.95 3.87
N TYR A 114 -13.74 2.56 3.95
CA TYR A 114 -14.88 2.10 3.16
C TYR A 114 -14.81 2.62 1.72
N LYS A 115 -14.85 1.68 0.75
CA LYS A 115 -14.75 2.01 -0.68
C LYS A 115 -15.89 2.92 -1.15
N SER A 116 -17.10 2.68 -0.64
CA SER A 116 -18.27 3.55 -0.88
C SER A 116 -18.09 4.93 -0.26
N GLY A 117 -17.54 5.01 0.96
CA GLY A 117 -17.35 6.26 1.70
C GLY A 117 -16.37 7.22 1.01
N ARG A 118 -15.33 6.70 0.34
CA ARG A 118 -14.30 7.53 -0.32
C ARG A 118 -14.79 8.19 -1.63
N LYS A 119 -15.88 7.69 -2.26
CA LYS A 119 -16.39 8.22 -3.54
C LYS A 119 -16.75 9.71 -3.46
N ALA A 120 -17.39 10.14 -2.36
CA ALA A 120 -17.76 11.54 -2.15
C ALA A 120 -16.52 12.45 -2.03
N PHE A 121 -15.41 11.96 -1.44
CA PHE A 121 -14.17 12.71 -1.31
C PHE A 121 -13.41 12.83 -2.63
N TYR A 122 -13.42 11.78 -3.47
CA TYR A 122 -12.91 11.88 -4.84
C TYR A 122 -13.72 12.88 -5.67
N ALA A 123 -15.06 12.85 -5.58
CA ALA A 123 -15.92 13.84 -6.24
C ALA A 123 -15.59 15.27 -5.79
N LYS A 124 -15.39 15.49 -4.48
CA LYS A 124 -14.94 16.79 -3.93
C LYS A 124 -13.56 17.20 -4.47
N ALA A 125 -12.67 16.24 -4.73
CA ALA A 125 -11.40 16.48 -5.40
C ALA A 125 -11.55 16.72 -6.91
N GLY A 126 -12.74 16.58 -7.50
CA GLY A 126 -12.96 16.65 -8.94
C GLY A 126 -12.30 15.48 -9.69
N ILE A 127 -12.20 14.31 -9.05
CA ILE A 127 -11.61 13.10 -9.62
C ILE A 127 -12.73 12.10 -9.85
N PRO A 128 -12.96 11.65 -11.10
CA PRO A 128 -13.97 10.63 -11.38
C PRO A 128 -13.56 9.29 -10.73
N THR A 129 -14.58 8.48 -10.41
CA THR A 129 -14.40 7.10 -9.93
C THR A 129 -15.37 6.20 -10.67
N ALA A 130 -15.08 4.90 -10.69
CA ALA A 130 -16.03 3.91 -11.18
C ALA A 130 -17.44 4.12 -10.58
N LEU A 131 -18.49 3.99 -11.39
CA LEU A 131 -19.86 3.92 -10.88
C LEU A 131 -19.99 2.72 -9.95
N TYR A 132 -20.84 2.82 -8.94
CA TYR A 132 -20.96 1.77 -7.95
C TYR A 132 -22.39 1.57 -7.42
N HIS A 133 -22.61 0.41 -6.87
CA HIS A 133 -23.81 0.00 -6.15
C HIS A 133 -23.42 -0.78 -4.88
N LEU A 134 -24.01 -0.43 -3.73
CA LEU A 134 -23.88 -1.25 -2.53
C LEU A 134 -24.78 -2.47 -2.65
N VAL A 135 -24.19 -3.64 -2.60
CA VAL A 135 -24.90 -4.92 -2.78
C VAL A 135 -25.87 -5.15 -1.63
N LYS A 136 -27.18 -5.08 -1.92
CA LYS A 136 -28.28 -5.35 -0.95
C LYS A 136 -29.07 -6.58 -1.37
N ASP A 137 -29.62 -6.55 -2.56
CA ASP A 137 -30.46 -7.60 -3.15
C ASP A 137 -30.06 -7.87 -4.59
N PHE A 138 -30.59 -8.97 -5.13
CA PHE A 138 -30.27 -9.43 -6.49
C PHE A 138 -30.79 -8.45 -7.54
N ASP A 139 -32.03 -7.95 -7.38
CA ASP A 139 -32.68 -7.12 -8.40
C ASP A 139 -31.96 -5.78 -8.59
N GLY A 140 -31.59 -5.11 -7.50
CA GLY A 140 -30.80 -3.89 -7.53
C GLY A 140 -29.41 -4.08 -8.14
N SER A 141 -28.75 -5.20 -7.84
CA SER A 141 -27.46 -5.54 -8.43
C SER A 141 -27.57 -5.85 -9.93
N LYS A 142 -28.66 -6.53 -10.33
CA LYS A 142 -28.96 -6.81 -11.74
C LYS A 142 -29.27 -5.51 -12.51
N GLU A 143 -30.05 -4.60 -11.94
CA GLU A 143 -30.34 -3.29 -12.54
C GLU A 143 -29.03 -2.50 -12.74
N PHE A 144 -28.16 -2.49 -11.73
CA PHE A 144 -26.87 -1.83 -11.85
C PHE A 144 -26.00 -2.46 -12.95
N ALA A 145 -25.88 -3.80 -13.00
CA ALA A 145 -25.13 -4.49 -14.04
C ALA A 145 -25.68 -4.21 -15.44
N ASN A 146 -27.01 -4.15 -15.61
CA ASN A 146 -27.63 -3.77 -16.88
C ASN A 146 -27.32 -2.32 -17.28
N LYS A 147 -27.19 -1.41 -16.29
CA LYS A 147 -26.88 -0.01 -16.54
C LYS A 147 -25.46 0.22 -17.01
N VAL A 148 -24.47 -0.47 -16.40
CA VAL A 148 -23.04 -0.22 -16.69
C VAL A 148 -22.45 -1.24 -17.67
N GLY A 149 -23.17 -2.33 -17.95
CA GLY A 149 -22.69 -3.47 -18.75
C GLY A 149 -21.77 -4.40 -17.98
N TYR A 150 -21.66 -5.65 -18.48
CA TYR A 150 -20.69 -6.59 -17.98
C TYR A 150 -19.31 -6.41 -18.68
N PRO A 151 -18.18 -6.74 -18.01
CA PRO A 151 -18.10 -7.26 -16.65
C PRO A 151 -18.29 -6.20 -15.58
N VAL A 152 -18.73 -6.62 -14.38
CA VAL A 152 -18.70 -5.81 -13.16
C VAL A 152 -17.73 -6.42 -12.13
N VAL A 153 -17.24 -5.61 -11.21
CA VAL A 153 -16.35 -6.06 -10.12
C VAL A 153 -17.09 -5.96 -8.79
N VAL A 154 -17.12 -7.06 -8.04
CA VAL A 154 -17.71 -7.11 -6.70
C VAL A 154 -16.63 -7.41 -5.68
N LYS A 155 -16.58 -6.62 -4.61
CA LYS A 155 -15.57 -6.75 -3.54
C LYS A 155 -16.13 -6.28 -2.20
N PRO A 156 -15.55 -6.70 -1.06
CA PRO A 156 -15.93 -6.16 0.24
C PRO A 156 -15.81 -4.63 0.26
N ASP A 157 -16.80 -3.94 0.79
CA ASP A 157 -16.77 -2.48 0.94
C ASP A 157 -15.68 -2.04 1.93
N ASN A 158 -15.51 -2.80 3.02
CA ASN A 158 -14.39 -2.70 3.94
C ASN A 158 -13.55 -3.99 3.86
N GLY A 159 -12.30 -3.90 3.40
CA GLY A 159 -11.40 -5.04 3.25
C GLY A 159 -10.05 -4.63 2.69
N VAL A 160 -9.04 -5.48 2.90
CA VAL A 160 -7.65 -5.26 2.47
C VAL A 160 -7.27 -6.17 1.31
N GLY A 161 -6.50 -5.65 0.38
CA GLY A 161 -5.99 -6.39 -0.79
C GLY A 161 -7.10 -6.83 -1.75
N ALA A 162 -6.78 -7.81 -2.60
CA ALA A 162 -7.70 -8.38 -3.59
C ALA A 162 -8.55 -9.55 -3.05
N SER A 163 -8.54 -9.79 -1.74
CA SER A 163 -9.30 -10.86 -1.11
C SER A 163 -10.80 -10.71 -1.36
N ALA A 164 -11.48 -11.81 -1.71
CA ALA A 164 -12.90 -11.85 -2.03
C ALA A 164 -13.34 -10.84 -3.10
N THR A 165 -12.47 -10.57 -4.09
CA THR A 165 -12.79 -9.76 -5.28
C THR A 165 -13.24 -10.67 -6.42
N TYR A 166 -14.42 -10.40 -6.97
CA TYR A 166 -15.05 -11.19 -8.03
C TYR A 166 -15.23 -10.33 -9.28
N LYS A 167 -14.81 -10.83 -10.43
CA LYS A 167 -15.15 -10.27 -11.74
C LYS A 167 -16.29 -11.08 -12.32
N LEU A 168 -17.47 -10.47 -12.42
CA LEU A 168 -18.66 -11.11 -12.92
C LEU A 168 -18.86 -10.68 -14.38
N ALA A 169 -18.87 -11.65 -15.28
CA ALA A 169 -18.95 -11.43 -16.73
C ALA A 169 -20.36 -11.63 -17.30
N SER A 170 -21.29 -12.14 -16.50
CA SER A 170 -22.64 -12.49 -16.95
C SER A 170 -23.65 -12.54 -15.79
N ASP A 171 -24.93 -12.62 -16.15
CA ASP A 171 -26.03 -12.88 -15.19
C ASP A 171 -25.80 -14.17 -14.40
N LYS A 172 -25.30 -15.20 -15.05
CA LYS A 172 -25.02 -16.49 -14.41
C LYS A 172 -23.95 -16.34 -13.31
N ASP A 173 -22.94 -15.51 -13.55
CA ASP A 173 -21.92 -15.23 -12.52
C ASP A 173 -22.52 -14.45 -11.37
N LEU A 174 -23.46 -13.53 -11.64
CA LEU A 174 -24.17 -12.77 -10.62
C LEU A 174 -25.05 -13.70 -9.76
N GLU A 175 -25.79 -14.63 -10.38
CA GLU A 175 -26.56 -15.65 -9.67
C GLU A 175 -25.64 -16.52 -8.77
N TYR A 176 -24.53 -16.98 -9.31
CA TYR A 176 -23.54 -17.76 -8.55
C TYR A 176 -22.96 -16.98 -7.37
N PHE A 177 -22.61 -15.71 -7.58
CA PHE A 177 -22.15 -14.83 -6.49
C PHE A 177 -23.18 -14.76 -5.36
N TYR A 178 -24.46 -14.52 -5.68
CA TYR A 178 -25.53 -14.47 -4.66
C TYR A 178 -25.77 -15.79 -3.94
N ALA A 179 -25.55 -16.90 -4.62
CA ALA A 179 -25.68 -18.24 -4.02
C ALA A 179 -24.52 -18.58 -3.07
N THR A 180 -23.34 -17.95 -3.24
CA THR A 180 -22.11 -18.32 -2.55
C THR A 180 -21.50 -17.23 -1.67
N LYS A 181 -21.95 -15.98 -1.79
CA LYS A 181 -21.39 -14.86 -1.03
C LYS A 181 -21.57 -15.02 0.48
N ASP A 182 -20.61 -14.52 1.24
CA ASP A 182 -20.76 -14.38 2.69
C ASP A 182 -21.75 -13.25 3.01
N ASN A 183 -22.86 -13.60 3.64
CA ASN A 183 -23.92 -12.64 3.99
C ASN A 183 -23.54 -11.73 5.18
N SER A 184 -22.47 -12.01 5.91
CA SER A 184 -21.95 -11.15 6.98
C SER A 184 -21.15 -9.97 6.45
N ILE A 185 -20.74 -10.01 5.17
CA ILE A 185 -19.90 -9.00 4.54
C ILE A 185 -20.77 -8.05 3.70
N GLN A 186 -20.60 -6.73 3.89
CA GLN A 186 -21.12 -5.74 2.98
C GLN A 186 -20.22 -5.66 1.75
N TYR A 187 -20.80 -5.89 0.57
CA TYR A 187 -20.10 -5.79 -0.70
C TYR A 187 -20.46 -4.50 -1.44
N ILE A 188 -19.51 -4.01 -2.24
CA ILE A 188 -19.70 -2.97 -3.25
C ILE A 188 -19.50 -3.61 -4.63
N MET A 189 -20.39 -3.28 -5.55
CA MET A 189 -20.31 -3.63 -6.98
C MET A 189 -19.92 -2.38 -7.76
N GLU A 190 -18.92 -2.47 -8.62
CA GLU A 190 -18.42 -1.36 -9.44
C GLU A 190 -18.40 -1.75 -10.92
N GLU A 191 -18.60 -0.76 -11.80
CA GLU A 191 -18.29 -0.93 -13.22
C GLU A 191 -16.82 -1.31 -13.40
N PHE A 192 -16.54 -2.15 -14.39
CA PHE A 192 -15.17 -2.56 -14.67
C PHE A 192 -14.40 -1.45 -15.38
N VAL A 193 -13.25 -1.07 -14.85
CA VAL A 193 -12.32 -0.10 -15.44
C VAL A 193 -11.15 -0.85 -16.04
N ASN A 194 -10.99 -0.80 -17.36
CA ASN A 194 -9.84 -1.37 -18.06
C ASN A 194 -8.66 -0.39 -18.02
N GLY A 195 -8.02 -0.31 -16.87
CA GLY A 195 -6.93 0.64 -16.59
C GLY A 195 -5.66 -0.01 -16.09
N GLU A 196 -4.56 0.70 -16.26
CA GLU A 196 -3.30 0.45 -15.56
C GLU A 196 -3.36 1.12 -14.19
N VAL A 197 -2.89 0.45 -13.16
CA VAL A 197 -2.82 1.06 -11.82
C VAL A 197 -1.55 1.90 -11.72
N ARG A 198 -1.73 3.17 -11.43
CA ARG A 198 -0.66 4.11 -11.10
C ARG A 198 -0.91 4.73 -9.75
N THR A 199 0.16 5.01 -9.01
CA THR A 199 0.03 5.53 -7.66
C THR A 199 0.59 6.94 -7.51
N TYR A 200 0.14 7.58 -6.44
CA TYR A 200 0.78 8.73 -5.82
C TYR A 200 1.15 8.33 -4.40
N ASP A 201 2.44 8.27 -4.13
CA ASP A 201 3.02 7.90 -2.85
C ASP A 201 3.71 9.12 -2.27
N ALA A 202 3.32 9.56 -1.07
CA ALA A 202 3.86 10.81 -0.54
C ALA A 202 3.94 10.83 0.99
N ILE A 203 4.88 11.59 1.52
CA ILE A 203 4.96 11.94 2.93
C ILE A 203 4.47 13.38 3.08
N ILE A 204 3.40 13.55 3.85
CA ILE A 204 2.64 14.79 3.97
C ILE A 204 2.90 15.41 5.34
N ASP A 205 3.16 16.72 5.38
CA ASP A 205 3.38 17.48 6.61
C ASP A 205 2.08 17.82 7.37
N SER A 206 2.18 18.56 8.47
CA SER A 206 1.05 18.98 9.29
C SER A 206 0.12 19.99 8.61
N LYS A 207 0.57 20.63 7.54
CA LYS A 207 -0.22 21.59 6.76
C LYS A 207 -0.95 20.93 5.58
N GLY A 208 -0.62 19.67 5.29
CA GLY A 208 -1.14 18.94 4.14
C GLY A 208 -0.31 19.13 2.88
N GLU A 209 0.94 19.60 3.01
CA GLU A 209 1.87 19.76 1.90
C GLU A 209 2.83 18.56 1.80
N PRO A 210 3.19 18.12 0.58
CA PRO A 210 4.10 17.00 0.41
C PRO A 210 5.54 17.40 0.69
N ILE A 211 6.22 16.64 1.56
CA ILE A 211 7.67 16.70 1.80
C ILE A 211 8.41 15.80 0.82
N PHE A 212 7.81 14.67 0.44
CA PHE A 212 8.32 13.71 -0.53
C PHE A 212 7.18 13.22 -1.39
N GLU A 213 7.43 13.03 -2.69
CA GLU A 213 6.47 12.51 -3.66
C GLU A 213 7.15 11.50 -4.58
N SER A 214 6.47 10.40 -4.84
CA SER A 214 6.89 9.33 -5.75
C SER A 214 5.66 8.68 -6.37
N GLY A 215 5.86 7.73 -7.27
CA GLY A 215 4.75 6.98 -7.86
C GLY A 215 5.20 5.63 -8.40
N ASN A 216 4.27 4.70 -8.34
CA ASN A 216 4.43 3.31 -8.77
C ASN A 216 3.53 3.05 -9.98
N VAL A 217 3.98 2.17 -10.85
CA VAL A 217 3.20 1.57 -11.95
C VAL A 217 3.16 0.08 -11.72
N THR A 218 1.95 -0.49 -11.69
CA THR A 218 1.73 -1.93 -11.58
C THR A 218 1.30 -2.46 -12.94
N CYS A 219 2.15 -3.30 -13.56
CA CYS A 219 1.96 -3.77 -14.93
C CYS A 219 0.74 -4.69 -15.09
N ASP A 220 0.56 -5.63 -14.16
CA ASP A 220 -0.60 -6.52 -14.07
C ASP A 220 -1.40 -6.20 -12.81
N SER A 221 -2.72 -6.42 -12.86
CA SER A 221 -3.52 -6.22 -11.66
C SER A 221 -3.13 -7.24 -10.57
N LEU A 222 -3.15 -6.82 -9.30
CA LEU A 222 -2.87 -7.73 -8.19
C LEU A 222 -3.81 -8.95 -8.20
N MET A 223 -5.05 -8.76 -8.63
CA MET A 223 -6.02 -9.83 -8.80
C MET A 223 -5.55 -10.87 -9.81
N ASP A 224 -5.02 -10.46 -10.97
CA ASP A 224 -4.52 -11.38 -12.00
C ASP A 224 -3.23 -12.07 -11.54
N VAL A 225 -2.32 -11.34 -10.88
CA VAL A 225 -1.08 -11.90 -10.32
C VAL A 225 -1.38 -13.02 -9.32
N VAL A 226 -2.37 -12.83 -8.43
CA VAL A 226 -2.73 -13.81 -7.40
C VAL A 226 -3.54 -14.96 -7.98
N ASN A 227 -4.58 -14.68 -8.78
CA ASN A 227 -5.52 -15.71 -9.26
C ASN A 227 -4.94 -16.57 -10.38
N GLU A 228 -4.07 -16.01 -11.24
CA GLU A 228 -3.47 -16.69 -12.39
C GLU A 228 -2.02 -17.12 -12.14
N ALA A 229 -1.51 -16.93 -10.92
CA ALA A 229 -0.12 -17.22 -10.53
C ALA A 229 0.91 -16.61 -11.51
N LYS A 230 0.63 -15.38 -11.98
CA LYS A 230 1.55 -14.63 -12.85
C LYS A 230 2.81 -14.21 -12.10
N ASP A 231 3.85 -13.91 -12.86
CA ASP A 231 5.01 -13.18 -12.36
C ASP A 231 4.57 -11.78 -11.94
N SER A 232 5.24 -11.20 -10.95
CA SER A 232 4.85 -9.90 -10.40
C SER A 232 5.81 -8.81 -10.87
N ILE A 233 5.32 -7.85 -11.64
CA ILE A 233 6.13 -6.73 -12.15
C ILE A 233 5.49 -5.41 -11.75
N PHE A 234 6.24 -4.59 -11.04
CA PHE A 234 5.88 -3.21 -10.74
C PHE A 234 7.16 -2.37 -10.60
N TYR A 235 7.05 -1.06 -10.73
CA TYR A 235 8.22 -0.19 -10.66
C TYR A 235 7.87 1.21 -10.16
N ILE A 236 8.84 1.86 -9.53
CA ILE A 236 8.79 3.29 -9.22
C ILE A 236 9.28 4.06 -10.46
N VAL A 237 8.52 5.05 -10.87
CA VAL A 237 8.89 5.93 -11.99
C VAL A 237 10.07 6.83 -11.62
N LYS A 238 10.93 7.12 -12.59
CA LYS A 238 12.08 8.01 -12.40
C LYS A 238 11.67 9.41 -11.97
N ASP A 239 10.65 9.95 -12.62
CA ASP A 239 10.08 11.26 -12.32
C ASP A 239 8.55 11.13 -12.29
N LEU A 240 7.94 11.55 -11.17
CA LEU A 240 6.49 11.52 -11.05
C LEU A 240 5.84 12.53 -12.01
N PRO A 241 4.96 12.10 -12.93
CA PRO A 241 4.30 13.01 -13.86
C PRO A 241 3.49 14.10 -13.15
N GLU A 242 3.52 15.33 -13.68
CA GLU A 242 2.80 16.47 -13.09
C GLU A 242 1.29 16.24 -12.94
N VAL A 243 0.68 15.50 -13.85
CA VAL A 243 -0.73 15.10 -13.73
C VAL A 243 -0.98 14.27 -12.47
N MET A 244 -0.08 13.34 -12.13
CA MET A 244 -0.17 12.50 -10.95
C MET A 244 0.06 13.30 -9.67
N LYS A 245 1.05 14.20 -9.65
CA LYS A 245 1.27 15.13 -8.53
C LYS A 245 0.02 15.97 -8.26
N ASN A 246 -0.57 16.52 -9.31
CA ASN A 246 -1.78 17.34 -9.20
C ASN A 246 -2.97 16.54 -8.62
N LEU A 247 -3.19 15.32 -9.13
CA LEU A 247 -4.24 14.43 -8.63
C LEU A 247 -3.99 14.05 -7.17
N GLY A 248 -2.77 13.63 -6.84
CA GLY A 248 -2.39 13.25 -5.48
C GLY A 248 -2.59 14.40 -4.47
N ARG A 249 -2.09 15.60 -4.79
CA ARG A 249 -2.25 16.79 -3.93
C ARG A 249 -3.71 17.20 -3.75
N ARG A 250 -4.53 17.09 -4.80
CA ARG A 250 -6.00 17.31 -4.68
C ARG A 250 -6.66 16.26 -3.80
N THR A 251 -6.23 15.00 -3.89
CA THR A 251 -6.69 13.91 -3.02
C THR A 251 -6.30 14.18 -1.57
N VAL A 252 -5.02 14.51 -1.29
CA VAL A 252 -4.53 14.90 0.04
C VAL A 252 -5.45 15.96 0.65
N LYS A 253 -5.73 17.03 -0.09
CA LYS A 253 -6.58 18.14 0.36
C LYS A 253 -8.02 17.70 0.63
N ALA A 254 -8.62 16.93 -0.29
CA ALA A 254 -10.00 16.51 -0.17
C ALA A 254 -10.25 15.57 1.01
N PHE A 255 -9.29 14.67 1.28
CA PHE A 255 -9.35 13.74 2.41
C PHE A 255 -8.83 14.34 3.72
N GLY A 256 -8.31 15.56 3.72
CA GLY A 256 -7.81 16.24 4.91
C GLY A 256 -6.58 15.56 5.51
N VAL A 257 -5.69 15.03 4.66
CA VAL A 257 -4.48 14.31 5.09
C VAL A 257 -3.48 15.28 5.70
N LYS A 258 -2.91 14.87 6.83
CA LYS A 258 -1.85 15.61 7.54
C LYS A 258 -0.92 14.63 8.25
N SER A 259 0.35 15.00 8.31
CA SER A 259 1.40 14.32 9.08
C SER A 259 1.39 12.79 8.86
N ARG A 260 1.48 12.36 7.60
CA ARG A 260 1.28 10.97 7.26
C ARG A 260 2.00 10.54 5.97
N PHE A 261 2.39 9.29 5.89
CA PHE A 261 2.65 8.63 4.61
C PHE A 261 1.31 8.24 3.97
N VAL A 262 1.19 8.42 2.65
CA VAL A 262 0.02 8.02 1.87
C VAL A 262 0.42 7.21 0.64
N HIS A 263 -0.50 6.32 0.23
CA HIS A 263 -0.42 5.52 -0.98
C HIS A 263 -1.79 5.57 -1.67
N PHE A 264 -1.92 6.37 -2.72
CA PHE A 264 -3.16 6.54 -3.46
C PHE A 264 -3.06 5.86 -4.82
N GLU A 265 -4.07 5.08 -5.15
CA GLU A 265 -4.15 4.35 -6.41
C GLU A 265 -5.15 4.97 -7.37
N TYR A 266 -4.79 4.99 -8.64
CA TYR A 266 -5.61 5.49 -9.73
C TYR A 266 -5.56 4.53 -10.91
N PHE A 267 -6.68 4.35 -11.60
CA PHE A 267 -6.69 3.74 -12.92
C PHE A 267 -6.38 4.78 -13.99
N VAL A 268 -5.49 4.43 -14.92
CA VAL A 268 -5.27 5.15 -16.17
C VAL A 268 -5.79 4.27 -17.30
N LEU A 269 -6.81 4.70 -18.03
CA LEU A 269 -7.44 3.89 -19.07
C LEU A 269 -6.43 3.48 -20.16
N LYS A 270 -6.34 2.18 -20.46
CA LYS A 270 -5.45 1.62 -21.50
C LYS A 270 -5.98 1.85 -22.91
N ALA A 271 -7.29 2.03 -23.06
CA ALA A 271 -8.01 2.25 -24.32
C ALA A 271 -9.29 3.05 -24.06
N ASP A 272 -9.91 3.56 -25.12
CA ASP A 272 -11.25 4.13 -25.03
C ASP A 272 -12.23 3.06 -24.51
N GLN A 273 -13.08 3.42 -23.55
CA GLN A 273 -14.09 2.55 -22.97
C GLN A 273 -15.43 3.28 -23.03
N GLU A 274 -16.37 2.71 -23.78
CA GLU A 274 -17.71 3.28 -23.97
C GLU A 274 -18.43 3.46 -22.63
N GLY A 275 -19.07 4.61 -22.43
CA GLY A 275 -19.76 4.96 -21.20
C GLY A 275 -18.84 5.40 -20.05
N LEU A 276 -17.53 5.22 -20.14
CA LEU A 276 -16.57 5.55 -19.06
C LEU A 276 -15.63 6.71 -19.47
N GLY A 277 -14.84 6.57 -20.53
CA GLY A 277 -13.87 7.60 -20.92
C GLY A 277 -12.95 7.18 -22.05
N LYS A 278 -11.92 7.99 -22.30
CA LYS A 278 -10.92 7.78 -23.34
C LYS A 278 -9.61 7.28 -22.79
N LYS A 279 -8.79 6.66 -23.65
CA LYS A 279 -7.42 6.27 -23.30
C LYS A 279 -6.66 7.44 -22.64
N GLY A 280 -6.10 7.15 -21.46
CA GLY A 280 -5.36 8.13 -20.66
C GLY A 280 -6.21 8.87 -19.62
N ASP A 281 -7.55 8.76 -19.65
CA ASP A 281 -8.38 9.29 -18.57
C ASP A 281 -8.11 8.57 -17.26
N ILE A 282 -8.17 9.33 -16.14
CA ILE A 282 -7.73 8.86 -14.83
C ILE A 282 -8.92 8.82 -13.87
N PHE A 283 -9.04 7.68 -13.17
CA PHE A 283 -10.11 7.41 -12.20
C PHE A 283 -9.51 7.09 -10.84
N GLY A 284 -10.07 7.66 -9.77
CA GLY A 284 -9.68 7.31 -8.40
C GLY A 284 -10.09 5.87 -8.06
N LEU A 285 -9.13 5.10 -7.55
CA LEU A 285 -9.33 3.70 -7.18
C LEU A 285 -9.32 3.53 -5.66
N GLU A 286 -8.19 3.81 -5.02
CA GLU A 286 -8.01 3.54 -3.60
C GLU A 286 -7.18 4.63 -2.90
N VAL A 287 -7.52 4.90 -1.63
CA VAL A 287 -6.71 5.73 -0.74
C VAL A 287 -6.26 4.89 0.45
N ASN A 288 -4.95 4.82 0.63
CA ASN A 288 -4.34 4.12 1.74
C ASN A 288 -3.52 5.12 2.55
N MET A 289 -3.86 5.25 3.84
CA MET A 289 -3.27 6.23 4.75
C MET A 289 -2.03 5.66 5.44
N ARG A 290 -1.14 5.09 4.63
CA ARG A 290 0.09 4.42 5.04
C ARG A 290 1.07 4.33 3.86
N PRO A 291 2.35 3.92 4.09
CA PRO A 291 3.28 3.61 3.01
C PRO A 291 2.74 2.55 2.04
N PRO A 292 3.19 2.50 0.78
CA PRO A 292 2.92 1.37 -0.10
C PRO A 292 3.45 0.07 0.49
N GLY A 293 2.82 -1.07 0.12
CA GLY A 293 3.15 -2.37 0.70
C GLY A 293 4.41 -3.03 0.14
N GLY A 294 4.75 -4.19 0.72
CA GLY A 294 5.87 -5.00 0.28
C GLY A 294 7.21 -4.27 0.33
N TYR A 295 7.96 -4.34 -0.75
CA TYR A 295 9.26 -3.68 -0.92
C TYR A 295 9.17 -2.29 -1.58
N ALA A 296 7.98 -1.75 -1.81
CA ALA A 296 7.83 -0.45 -2.48
C ALA A 296 8.54 0.72 -1.76
N PRO A 297 8.62 0.80 -0.41
CA PRO A 297 9.44 1.81 0.27
C PRO A 297 10.93 1.70 -0.08
N GLU A 298 11.49 0.49 -0.18
CA GLU A 298 12.88 0.26 -0.61
C GLU A 298 13.09 0.69 -2.06
N LEU A 299 12.14 0.33 -2.95
CA LEU A 299 12.22 0.75 -4.34
C LEU A 299 12.19 2.29 -4.44
N ALA A 300 11.36 2.96 -3.65
CA ALA A 300 11.32 4.42 -3.60
C ALA A 300 12.67 5.01 -3.16
N ASN A 301 13.35 4.39 -2.17
CA ASN A 301 14.70 4.77 -1.76
C ASN A 301 15.69 4.66 -2.91
N PHE A 302 15.68 3.52 -3.63
CA PHE A 302 16.61 3.27 -4.73
C PHE A 302 16.30 4.15 -5.94
N ALA A 303 15.01 4.36 -6.25
CA ALA A 303 14.59 5.20 -7.38
C ALA A 303 14.97 6.67 -7.19
N ASN A 304 14.81 7.19 -5.97
CA ASN A 304 14.97 8.62 -5.69
C ASN A 304 16.28 8.96 -4.97
N SER A 305 17.15 7.96 -4.69
CA SER A 305 18.40 8.14 -3.93
C SER A 305 18.20 8.82 -2.58
N VAL A 306 17.17 8.39 -1.83
CA VAL A 306 16.78 8.95 -0.51
C VAL A 306 16.57 7.83 0.51
N ASP A 307 16.19 8.20 1.73
CA ASP A 307 15.69 7.28 2.75
C ASP A 307 14.29 7.75 3.22
N VAL A 308 13.23 7.11 2.71
CA VAL A 308 11.85 7.45 3.05
C VAL A 308 11.52 7.17 4.52
N TYR A 309 12.21 6.23 5.17
CA TYR A 309 12.05 5.96 6.60
C TYR A 309 12.52 7.15 7.42
N LYS A 310 13.68 7.72 7.03
CA LYS A 310 14.20 8.93 7.64
C LYS A 310 13.33 10.15 7.35
N ILE A 311 12.90 10.35 6.11
CA ILE A 311 12.02 11.47 5.72
C ILE A 311 10.72 11.42 6.55
N TRP A 312 10.12 10.23 6.70
CA TRP A 312 8.92 10.07 7.51
C TRP A 312 9.18 10.34 9.00
N ALA A 313 10.26 9.83 9.55
CA ALA A 313 10.64 10.08 10.94
C ALA A 313 10.97 11.57 11.20
N ASP A 314 11.61 12.24 10.25
CA ASP A 314 11.87 13.69 10.29
C ASP A 314 10.56 14.48 10.31
N MET A 315 9.58 14.11 9.47
CA MET A 315 8.25 14.70 9.44
C MET A 315 7.56 14.57 10.80
N ILE A 316 7.61 13.41 11.44
CA ILE A 316 7.05 13.19 12.79
C ILE A 316 7.76 14.05 13.85
N ALA A 317 9.07 14.18 13.76
CA ALA A 317 9.87 14.89 14.76
C ALA A 317 9.81 16.42 14.57
N TYR A 318 9.94 16.88 13.33
CA TYR A 318 10.26 18.26 12.95
C TYR A 318 9.29 18.90 11.97
N ASP A 319 8.29 18.16 11.46
CA ASP A 319 7.34 18.60 10.41
C ASP A 319 8.03 19.03 9.09
N SER A 320 9.21 18.51 8.85
CA SER A 320 10.06 18.80 7.68
C SER A 320 11.16 17.73 7.59
N THR A 321 12.01 17.78 6.55
CA THR A 321 13.20 16.91 6.45
C THR A 321 14.42 17.69 5.99
N LEU A 322 15.60 17.22 6.39
CA LEU A 322 16.90 17.67 5.88
C LEU A 322 17.53 16.66 4.92
N VAL A 323 16.83 15.57 4.58
CA VAL A 323 17.31 14.62 3.58
C VAL A 323 17.40 15.33 2.22
N PRO A 324 18.57 15.34 1.56
CA PRO A 324 18.71 15.95 0.25
C PRO A 324 17.83 15.24 -0.80
N MET A 325 17.07 16.01 -1.58
CA MET A 325 16.20 15.51 -2.66
C MET A 325 16.78 15.72 -4.06
N ASN A 326 18.07 15.98 -4.16
CA ASN A 326 18.78 16.27 -5.42
C ASN A 326 19.66 15.10 -5.89
N GLY A 327 19.41 13.90 -5.39
CA GLY A 327 20.07 12.68 -5.83
C GLY A 327 19.69 12.30 -7.26
N GLN A 328 20.45 11.37 -7.83
CA GLN A 328 20.10 10.81 -9.15
C GLN A 328 18.83 9.96 -9.05
N HIS A 329 17.93 10.15 -10.01
CA HIS A 329 16.68 9.38 -10.10
C HIS A 329 16.81 8.26 -11.15
N TYR A 330 16.08 7.16 -10.89
CA TYR A 330 16.06 5.98 -11.73
C TYR A 330 14.63 5.43 -11.85
N PHE A 331 14.38 4.64 -12.88
CA PHE A 331 13.33 3.65 -12.84
C PHE A 331 13.81 2.50 -11.94
N CYS A 332 13.15 2.27 -10.82
CA CYS A 332 13.49 1.15 -9.93
C CYS A 332 12.39 0.10 -10.02
N GLY A 333 12.70 -1.03 -10.62
CA GLY A 333 11.71 -2.07 -10.87
C GLY A 333 11.89 -3.28 -9.97
N PHE A 334 10.75 -3.92 -9.66
CA PHE A 334 10.62 -5.21 -9.03
C PHE A 334 10.18 -6.24 -10.07
N CYS A 335 10.95 -7.31 -10.20
CA CYS A 335 10.62 -8.47 -11.00
C CYS A 335 10.54 -9.69 -10.08
N GLY A 336 9.32 -10.17 -9.84
CA GLY A 336 9.04 -11.36 -9.05
C GLY A 336 8.77 -12.57 -9.93
N ARG A 337 9.52 -13.67 -9.74
CA ARG A 337 9.38 -14.92 -10.48
C ARG A 337 8.76 -16.02 -9.62
N ARG A 338 7.90 -16.84 -10.22
CA ARG A 338 7.25 -17.97 -9.56
C ARG A 338 8.14 -19.20 -9.56
N ASP A 339 8.14 -19.95 -8.47
CA ASP A 339 8.71 -21.30 -8.45
C ASP A 339 7.90 -22.24 -9.37
N GLY A 340 8.57 -23.24 -9.93
CA GLY A 340 7.94 -24.24 -10.79
C GLY A 340 7.78 -23.84 -12.26
N LYS A 341 8.06 -22.59 -12.65
CA LYS A 341 8.15 -22.19 -14.06
C LYS A 341 9.56 -22.46 -14.61
N ASN A 342 9.62 -22.92 -15.86
CA ASN A 342 10.89 -23.23 -16.55
C ASN A 342 11.42 -21.99 -17.28
N TYR A 343 12.04 -21.07 -16.55
CA TYR A 343 12.59 -19.84 -17.11
C TYR A 343 13.84 -20.11 -17.96
N LYS A 344 14.01 -19.35 -19.05
CA LYS A 344 15.20 -19.41 -19.92
C LYS A 344 16.47 -18.93 -19.22
N MET A 345 16.36 -17.93 -18.32
CA MET A 345 17.49 -17.43 -17.54
C MET A 345 17.46 -18.04 -16.14
N SER A 346 18.56 -18.64 -15.71
CA SER A 346 18.79 -19.04 -14.32
C SER A 346 19.05 -17.80 -13.45
N HIS A 347 19.08 -17.98 -12.12
CA HIS A 347 19.51 -16.92 -11.19
C HIS A 347 20.92 -16.41 -11.54
N ASP A 348 21.85 -17.32 -11.82
CA ASP A 348 23.23 -16.97 -12.13
C ASP A 348 23.36 -16.20 -13.45
N ASP A 349 22.53 -16.52 -14.46
CA ASP A 349 22.48 -15.76 -15.70
C ASP A 349 21.98 -14.34 -15.48
N ILE A 350 20.92 -14.16 -14.69
CA ILE A 350 20.41 -12.86 -14.29
C ILE A 350 21.47 -12.05 -13.56
N MET A 351 22.16 -12.65 -12.58
CA MET A 351 23.18 -11.95 -11.80
C MET A 351 24.43 -11.63 -12.64
N ARG A 352 24.76 -12.47 -13.62
CA ARG A 352 25.88 -12.20 -14.55
C ARG A 352 25.56 -11.03 -15.48
N GLU A 353 24.32 -10.97 -16.00
CA GLU A 353 23.95 -9.95 -16.99
C GLU A 353 23.52 -8.63 -16.32
N TYR A 354 22.71 -8.68 -15.26
CA TYR A 354 22.10 -7.51 -14.63
C TYR A 354 22.60 -7.23 -13.20
N GLY A 355 23.50 -8.04 -12.66
CA GLY A 355 23.99 -7.91 -11.27
C GLY A 355 24.53 -6.53 -10.92
N HIS A 356 25.14 -5.83 -11.89
CA HIS A 356 25.67 -4.48 -11.71
C HIS A 356 24.58 -3.41 -11.48
N LYS A 357 23.32 -3.68 -11.85
CA LYS A 357 22.14 -2.82 -11.63
C LYS A 357 21.34 -3.23 -10.40
N MET A 358 21.58 -4.45 -9.87
CA MET A 358 20.79 -5.01 -8.76
C MET A 358 20.96 -4.22 -7.47
N LYS A 359 19.84 -4.02 -6.80
CA LYS A 359 19.73 -3.47 -5.44
C LYS A 359 19.34 -4.55 -4.44
N LEU A 360 18.44 -5.44 -4.82
CA LEU A 360 18.05 -6.61 -4.04
C LEU A 360 17.86 -7.81 -4.99
N ALA A 361 18.29 -8.99 -4.55
CA ALA A 361 18.01 -10.26 -5.22
C ALA A 361 17.92 -11.38 -4.17
N GLY A 362 16.92 -12.26 -4.31
CA GLY A 362 16.77 -13.36 -3.37
C GLY A 362 15.36 -13.95 -3.33
N ARG A 363 15.04 -14.54 -2.18
CA ARG A 363 13.72 -15.12 -1.93
C ARG A 363 12.78 -14.08 -1.33
N THR A 364 11.55 -14.05 -1.82
CA THR A 364 10.48 -13.28 -1.19
C THR A 364 9.99 -14.05 0.04
N PRO A 365 9.74 -13.39 1.19
CA PRO A 365 9.11 -14.02 2.34
C PRO A 365 7.77 -14.67 1.99
N ASP A 366 7.46 -15.83 2.58
CA ASP A 366 6.25 -16.61 2.27
C ASP A 366 4.96 -15.80 2.40
N ALA A 367 4.88 -14.94 3.42
CA ALA A 367 3.74 -14.04 3.63
C ALA A 367 3.49 -13.05 2.48
N LEU A 368 4.49 -12.75 1.66
CA LEU A 368 4.40 -11.84 0.50
C LEU A 368 4.36 -12.60 -0.84
N SER A 369 4.70 -13.89 -0.85
CA SER A 369 4.90 -14.66 -2.09
C SER A 369 3.63 -14.74 -2.95
N GLY A 370 2.45 -14.72 -2.36
CA GLY A 370 1.18 -14.68 -3.08
C GLY A 370 1.08 -13.50 -4.05
N ALA A 371 1.43 -12.30 -3.58
CA ALA A 371 1.35 -11.06 -4.36
C ALA A 371 2.64 -10.73 -5.13
N MET A 372 3.81 -11.12 -4.59
CA MET A 372 5.12 -10.69 -5.09
C MET A 372 5.94 -11.81 -5.73
N ALA A 373 5.36 -13.00 -5.93
CA ALA A 373 6.02 -14.22 -6.38
C ALA A 373 7.11 -14.71 -5.39
N ASN A 374 7.89 -15.76 -5.75
CA ASN A 374 8.76 -16.47 -4.81
C ASN A 374 10.21 -16.00 -4.84
N GLN A 375 10.67 -15.52 -6.00
CA GLN A 375 12.01 -14.97 -6.20
C GLN A 375 11.87 -13.50 -6.56
N MET A 376 12.71 -12.64 -6.00
CA MET A 376 12.68 -11.21 -6.28
C MET A 376 14.00 -10.72 -6.86
N TYR A 377 13.87 -9.78 -7.79
CA TYR A 377 14.95 -9.01 -8.38
C TYR A 377 14.54 -7.55 -8.41
N VAL A 378 15.28 -6.69 -7.71
CA VAL A 378 15.07 -5.25 -7.68
C VAL A 378 16.29 -4.57 -8.28
N ALA A 379 16.09 -3.77 -9.31
CA ALA A 379 17.20 -3.13 -10.02
C ALA A 379 16.84 -1.72 -10.50
N ASN A 380 17.87 -0.86 -10.65
CA ASN A 380 17.76 0.48 -11.17
C ASN A 380 18.12 0.54 -12.65
N TYR A 381 17.34 1.32 -13.42
CA TYR A 381 17.53 1.55 -14.83
C TYR A 381 17.39 3.04 -15.17
N ASP A 382 18.06 3.47 -16.23
CA ASP A 382 18.00 4.87 -16.69
C ASP A 382 16.74 5.16 -17.51
N THR A 383 16.19 4.15 -18.20
CA THR A 383 14.98 4.24 -19.01
C THR A 383 13.99 3.11 -18.69
N GLU A 384 12.72 3.38 -18.95
CA GLU A 384 11.62 2.41 -18.77
C GLU A 384 11.77 1.25 -19.77
N GLU A 385 12.18 1.54 -21.01
CA GLU A 385 12.35 0.54 -22.08
C GLU A 385 13.42 -0.48 -21.71
N GLU A 386 14.57 -0.01 -21.19
CA GLU A 386 15.65 -0.90 -20.73
C GLU A 386 15.17 -1.82 -19.59
N MET A 387 14.45 -1.26 -18.63
CA MET A 387 13.88 -2.01 -17.52
C MET A 387 12.89 -3.09 -17.99
N MET A 388 11.95 -2.70 -18.83
CA MET A 388 10.91 -3.62 -19.32
C MET A 388 11.49 -4.73 -20.20
N GLU A 389 12.51 -4.42 -21.02
CA GLU A 389 13.19 -5.44 -21.80
C GLU A 389 13.95 -6.43 -20.90
N ALA A 390 14.63 -5.95 -19.87
CA ALA A 390 15.31 -6.81 -18.89
C ALA A 390 14.32 -7.75 -18.20
N PHE A 391 13.16 -7.21 -17.74
CA PHE A 391 12.15 -8.02 -17.06
C PHE A 391 11.46 -9.01 -18.00
N ARG A 392 11.19 -8.63 -19.24
CA ARG A 392 10.70 -9.56 -20.28
C ARG A 392 11.63 -10.76 -20.43
N ARG A 393 12.95 -10.52 -20.50
CA ARG A 393 13.95 -11.60 -20.62
C ARG A 393 14.05 -12.44 -19.35
N MET A 394 14.01 -11.80 -18.16
CA MET A 394 14.04 -12.51 -16.88
C MET A 394 12.84 -13.46 -16.71
N CYS A 395 11.67 -13.08 -17.21
CA CYS A 395 10.41 -13.83 -17.07
C CYS A 395 10.12 -14.75 -18.28
N GLU A 396 10.99 -14.78 -19.29
CA GLU A 396 10.81 -15.64 -20.45
C GLU A 396 10.95 -17.12 -20.07
N VAL A 397 9.95 -17.93 -20.44
CA VAL A 397 9.91 -19.38 -20.16
C VAL A 397 10.20 -20.20 -21.43
N TRP A 398 10.71 -21.41 -21.27
CA TRP A 398 10.73 -22.39 -22.33
C TRP A 398 9.30 -22.88 -22.56
N GLU A 399 8.96 -23.13 -23.86
CA GLU A 399 7.69 -23.73 -24.24
C GLU A 399 7.58 -25.20 -23.77
#